data_748ca7adc2c1f1d3f12521e82566931a
#
_entry.id   748ca7adc2c1f1d3f12521e82566931a
#
_cell.length_a   1.000
_cell.length_b   1.000
_cell.length_c   1.000
_cell.angle_alpha   90.00
_cell.angle_beta   90.00
_cell.angle_gamma   90.00
#
_symmetry.space_group_name_H-M   'P 1'
#
loop_
_entity.id
_entity.type
_entity.pdbx_description
1 polymer ?
#
loop_
_entity_poly.entity_id
_entity_poly.type
_entity_poly.pdbx_seq_one_letter_code
_entity_poly.pdbx_strand_id
1 'polypeptide(L)'
;MPTNRYAKIRVLLKFKKAVVVNSKPFTIKLLYDTKNFTQSITLGIDSGYLNIGFSAITKEKELIAGEVKLLKGMSERLKEKAMYRRQRRSRLRYRKPRFDNRKRSKDWLAPSIQHKYDSHIKFIDKLKKLLPITNIIIEVANFDTHKLKDPSIEGAAYQNGEQKDFFNLREYILHRDGHKCQNPNCKNKNAESILQVHHIGFWKQDRSDRPGNLITLCNKCHTPKNHKKNGFLYGWQPKVKSFKEATFMSMIRWRLVNTLDCNHTYGYITKHNRISLNLQKTHYNDAFCIAGGSSQSRVKPLIFEQIKRNSRSLEKFYDAKIIDIRTNTKVSGVELFNGRRTRNKNLNSENLRKYRGVKVSKGQRRIRTKRYFYQPGDLVKYEDKVYTVKGTQNKGKYIALKELKKVPKVELLAPY
;
A
#
# COMPACT_ATOMS: atom_id res chain seq x y z
N MET A 1 4.08 -29.70 -3.90
CA MET A 1 5.48 -29.90 -3.51
C MET A 1 6.38 -29.51 -4.68
N PRO A 2 7.49 -28.80 -4.46
CA PRO A 2 8.47 -28.52 -5.52
C PRO A 2 9.03 -29.80 -6.12
N THR A 3 9.24 -29.79 -7.42
CA THR A 3 9.79 -30.96 -8.13
C THR A 3 10.67 -30.50 -9.30
N ASN A 4 11.71 -31.27 -9.56
CA ASN A 4 12.61 -31.08 -10.70
C ASN A 4 12.27 -32.02 -11.88
N ARG A 5 11.20 -32.80 -11.77
CA ARG A 5 10.79 -33.79 -12.79
C ARG A 5 10.00 -33.12 -13.92
N TYR A 6 10.62 -32.21 -14.63
CA TYR A 6 9.94 -31.43 -15.69
C TYR A 6 9.36 -32.28 -16.83
N ALA A 7 10.04 -33.36 -17.21
CA ALA A 7 9.53 -34.28 -18.20
C ALA A 7 8.20 -34.92 -17.76
N LYS A 8 8.11 -35.37 -16.50
CA LYS A 8 6.88 -35.94 -15.94
C LYS A 8 5.74 -34.88 -15.94
N ILE A 9 6.05 -33.63 -15.62
CA ILE A 9 5.06 -32.55 -15.64
C ILE A 9 4.49 -32.34 -17.05
N ARG A 10 5.34 -32.33 -18.09
CA ARG A 10 4.90 -32.20 -19.49
C ARG A 10 3.98 -33.35 -19.88
N VAL A 11 4.31 -34.58 -19.51
CA VAL A 11 3.48 -35.76 -19.76
C VAL A 11 2.13 -35.64 -19.07
N LEU A 12 2.09 -35.25 -17.79
CA LEU A 12 0.86 -35.08 -17.03
C LEU A 12 -0.06 -33.99 -17.65
N LEU A 13 0.50 -32.91 -18.12
CA LEU A 13 -0.24 -31.83 -18.79
C LEU A 13 -0.76 -32.30 -20.16
N LYS A 14 0.08 -33.00 -20.94
CA LYS A 14 -0.29 -33.55 -22.27
C LYS A 14 -1.47 -34.52 -22.15
N PHE A 15 -1.45 -35.42 -21.18
CA PHE A 15 -2.54 -36.40 -20.95
C PHE A 15 -3.70 -35.85 -20.11
N LYS A 16 -3.76 -34.54 -19.88
CA LYS A 16 -4.81 -33.89 -19.07
C LYS A 16 -4.96 -34.47 -17.65
N LYS A 17 -3.92 -35.10 -17.11
CA LYS A 17 -3.88 -35.59 -15.72
C LYS A 17 -3.48 -34.51 -14.71
N ALA A 18 -3.13 -33.33 -15.20
CA ALA A 18 -2.85 -32.16 -14.38
C ALA A 18 -3.31 -30.87 -15.09
N VAL A 19 -3.56 -29.82 -14.31
CA VAL A 19 -3.91 -28.48 -14.81
C VAL A 19 -3.01 -27.43 -14.16
N VAL A 20 -2.64 -26.40 -14.91
CA VAL A 20 -1.88 -25.27 -14.39
C VAL A 20 -2.78 -24.41 -13.53
N VAL A 21 -2.39 -24.21 -12.27
CA VAL A 21 -3.12 -23.39 -11.29
C VAL A 21 -2.47 -22.01 -11.10
N ASN A 22 -1.15 -21.95 -11.18
CA ASN A 22 -0.41 -20.70 -11.00
C ASN A 22 0.82 -20.67 -11.91
N SER A 23 1.14 -19.49 -12.44
CA SER A 23 2.28 -19.30 -13.33
C SER A 23 3.58 -18.90 -12.58
N LYS A 24 3.47 -18.27 -11.42
CA LYS A 24 4.61 -17.82 -10.61
C LYS A 24 4.30 -17.96 -9.11
N PRO A 25 4.91 -18.90 -8.40
CA PRO A 25 5.69 -20.01 -8.92
C PRO A 25 4.84 -20.92 -9.81
N PHE A 26 5.45 -21.54 -10.82
CA PHE A 26 4.73 -22.45 -11.69
C PHE A 26 4.21 -23.64 -10.90
N THR A 27 2.90 -23.82 -10.90
CA THR A 27 2.20 -24.78 -10.04
C THR A 27 1.14 -25.51 -10.83
N ILE A 28 1.14 -26.81 -10.77
CA ILE A 28 0.10 -27.68 -11.34
C ILE A 28 -0.70 -28.35 -10.25
N LYS A 29 -1.99 -28.58 -10.51
CA LYS A 29 -2.87 -29.44 -9.70
C LYS A 29 -3.02 -30.75 -10.40
N LEU A 30 -2.77 -31.87 -9.71
CA LEU A 30 -3.09 -33.20 -10.21
C LEU A 30 -4.60 -33.41 -10.18
N LEU A 31 -5.13 -34.08 -11.17
CA LEU A 31 -6.56 -34.39 -11.32
C LEU A 31 -6.88 -35.85 -10.91
N TYR A 32 -5.96 -36.49 -10.23
CA TYR A 32 -6.14 -37.83 -9.66
C TYR A 32 -5.62 -37.85 -8.22
N ASP A 33 -6.14 -38.76 -7.43
CA ASP A 33 -5.74 -38.93 -6.04
C ASP A 33 -4.35 -39.52 -5.91
N THR A 34 -3.58 -38.97 -4.99
CA THR A 34 -2.23 -39.46 -4.65
C THR A 34 -2.16 -39.82 -3.17
N LYS A 35 -1.25 -40.75 -2.82
CA LYS A 35 -0.94 -40.99 -1.41
C LYS A 35 -0.42 -39.73 -0.77
N ASN A 36 -1.06 -39.27 0.32
CA ASN A 36 -0.78 -38.00 0.99
C ASN A 36 0.34 -38.14 2.03
N PHE A 37 1.55 -38.56 1.60
CA PHE A 37 2.73 -38.48 2.45
C PHE A 37 3.31 -37.06 2.35
N THR A 38 3.12 -36.28 3.39
CA THR A 38 3.68 -34.92 3.48
C THR A 38 4.72 -34.85 4.58
N GLN A 39 5.86 -34.24 4.28
CA GLN A 39 6.82 -33.85 5.30
C GLN A 39 6.29 -32.64 6.08
N SER A 40 6.68 -32.53 7.35
CA SER A 40 6.40 -31.32 8.13
C SER A 40 7.05 -30.12 7.46
N ILE A 41 6.26 -29.07 7.24
CA ILE A 41 6.71 -27.82 6.64
C ILE A 41 6.43 -26.68 7.63
N THR A 42 7.49 -25.99 8.03
CA THR A 42 7.38 -24.79 8.85
C THR A 42 7.50 -23.56 7.95
N LEU A 43 6.53 -22.66 8.06
CA LEU A 43 6.51 -21.37 7.40
C LEU A 43 6.90 -20.27 8.38
N GLY A 44 8.03 -19.61 8.15
CA GLY A 44 8.43 -18.39 8.85
C GLY A 44 7.96 -17.15 8.11
N ILE A 45 7.43 -16.20 8.86
CA ILE A 45 6.92 -14.92 8.34
C ILE A 45 7.56 -13.75 9.10
N ASP A 46 8.33 -12.96 8.40
CA ASP A 46 8.76 -11.64 8.83
C ASP A 46 7.70 -10.62 8.42
N SER A 47 6.86 -10.22 9.38
CA SER A 47 5.73 -9.32 9.13
C SER A 47 6.16 -7.87 9.26
N GLY A 48 6.13 -7.11 8.15
CA GLY A 48 6.51 -5.70 8.14
C GLY A 48 5.43 -4.76 7.60
N TYR A 49 5.61 -3.47 7.82
CA TYR A 49 4.69 -2.42 7.33
C TYR A 49 4.71 -2.26 5.81
N LEU A 50 5.88 -2.41 5.19
CA LEU A 50 6.08 -2.25 3.74
C LEU A 50 6.40 -3.55 3.03
N ASN A 51 6.95 -4.52 3.74
CA ASN A 51 7.36 -5.80 3.18
C ASN A 51 6.88 -6.95 4.06
N ILE A 52 6.71 -8.10 3.46
CA ILE A 52 6.49 -9.38 4.15
C ILE A 52 7.56 -10.33 3.66
N GLY A 53 8.44 -10.76 4.56
CA GLY A 53 9.37 -11.86 4.28
C GLY A 53 8.69 -13.19 4.52
N PHE A 54 9.03 -14.18 3.74
CA PHE A 54 8.53 -15.55 3.92
C PHE A 54 9.57 -16.60 3.53
N SER A 55 9.58 -17.68 4.27
CA SER A 55 10.39 -18.86 3.99
C SER A 55 9.67 -20.10 4.50
N ALA A 56 9.53 -21.11 3.66
CA ALA A 56 8.95 -22.40 4.04
C ALA A 56 10.03 -23.48 3.95
N ILE A 57 10.31 -24.11 5.09
CA ILE A 57 11.38 -25.11 5.23
C ILE A 57 10.87 -26.48 5.64
N THR A 58 11.59 -27.50 5.24
CA THR A 58 11.55 -28.85 5.78
C THR A 58 12.81 -29.08 6.62
N LYS A 59 13.02 -30.30 7.12
CA LYS A 59 14.26 -30.64 7.84
C LYS A 59 15.52 -30.47 6.99
N GLU A 60 15.44 -30.72 5.68
CA GLU A 60 16.61 -30.79 4.80
C GLU A 60 16.74 -29.56 3.87
N LYS A 61 15.66 -28.98 3.50
CA LYS A 61 15.66 -27.92 2.46
C LYS A 61 14.60 -26.85 2.65
N GLU A 62 14.91 -25.67 2.14
CA GLU A 62 13.97 -24.60 1.92
C GLU A 62 13.17 -24.88 0.63
N LEU A 63 11.86 -24.80 0.69
CA LEU A 63 10.97 -25.09 -0.46
C LEU A 63 10.65 -23.85 -1.27
N ILE A 64 10.46 -22.73 -0.59
CA ILE A 64 10.18 -21.43 -1.18
C ILE A 64 10.63 -20.35 -0.20
N ALA A 65 11.22 -19.28 -0.72
CA ALA A 65 11.58 -18.10 0.03
C ALA A 65 11.33 -16.84 -0.79
N GLY A 66 11.20 -15.73 -0.12
CA GLY A 66 11.10 -14.45 -0.81
C GLY A 66 10.53 -13.32 0.03
N GLU A 67 10.21 -12.24 -0.64
CA GLU A 67 9.57 -11.07 -0.03
C GLU A 67 8.42 -10.54 -0.88
N VAL A 68 7.43 -9.96 -0.22
CA VAL A 68 6.31 -9.27 -0.86
C VAL A 68 6.39 -7.79 -0.51
N LYS A 69 6.58 -6.95 -1.49
CA LYS A 69 6.50 -5.50 -1.35
C LYS A 69 5.03 -5.08 -1.35
N LEU A 70 4.57 -4.53 -0.22
CA LEU A 70 3.18 -4.14 -0.05
C LEU A 70 2.83 -2.84 -0.79
N LEU A 71 1.55 -2.70 -1.13
CA LEU A 71 1.04 -1.53 -1.83
C LEU A 71 1.23 -0.25 -1.02
N LYS A 72 1.89 0.74 -1.62
CA LYS A 72 2.08 2.09 -1.07
C LYS A 72 0.91 3.02 -1.44
N GLY A 73 0.77 4.15 -0.75
CA GLY A 73 -0.21 5.20 -1.09
C GLY A 73 -1.66 4.84 -0.78
N MET A 74 -1.94 3.98 0.21
CA MET A 74 -3.31 3.60 0.56
C MET A 74 -4.14 4.74 1.12
N SER A 75 -3.54 5.63 1.90
CA SER A 75 -4.24 6.80 2.47
C SER A 75 -4.72 7.75 1.39
N GLU A 76 -3.88 8.04 0.40
CA GLU A 76 -4.18 8.89 -0.75
C GLU A 76 -5.30 8.26 -1.60
N ARG A 77 -5.23 6.96 -1.84
CA ARG A 77 -6.28 6.21 -2.56
C ARG A 77 -7.63 6.23 -1.84
N LEU A 78 -7.62 6.17 -0.51
CA LEU A 78 -8.85 6.26 0.28
C LEU A 78 -9.44 7.68 0.26
N LYS A 79 -8.60 8.72 0.29
CA LYS A 79 -9.02 10.12 0.10
C LYS A 79 -9.66 10.31 -1.28
N GLU A 80 -9.03 9.79 -2.33
CA GLU A 80 -9.56 9.83 -3.70
C GLU A 80 -10.91 9.10 -3.80
N LYS A 81 -11.03 7.90 -3.24
CA LYS A 81 -12.32 7.18 -3.16
C LYS A 81 -13.41 7.98 -2.44
N ALA A 82 -13.06 8.67 -1.37
CA ALA A 82 -14.00 9.51 -0.63
C ALA A 82 -14.45 10.71 -1.48
N MET A 83 -13.54 11.33 -2.24
CA MET A 83 -13.85 12.40 -3.16
C MET A 83 -14.82 11.95 -4.26
N TYR A 84 -14.58 10.82 -4.92
CA TYR A 84 -15.49 10.28 -5.93
C TYR A 84 -16.87 9.95 -5.37
N ARG A 85 -16.94 9.45 -4.14
CA ARG A 85 -18.23 9.24 -3.45
C ARG A 85 -18.98 10.56 -3.21
N ARG A 86 -18.27 11.61 -2.78
CA ARG A 86 -18.88 12.95 -2.60
C ARG A 86 -19.42 13.49 -3.91
N GLN A 87 -18.64 13.41 -5.01
CA GLN A 87 -19.10 13.84 -6.34
C GLN A 87 -20.35 13.10 -6.80
N ARG A 88 -20.37 11.78 -6.62
CA ARG A 88 -21.53 10.96 -6.98
C ARG A 88 -22.77 11.33 -6.18
N ARG A 89 -22.62 11.57 -4.89
CA ARG A 89 -23.74 11.97 -4.00
C ARG A 89 -24.27 13.33 -4.34
N SER A 90 -23.42 14.28 -4.67
CA SER A 90 -23.82 15.65 -4.99
C SER A 90 -24.61 15.79 -6.30
N ARG A 91 -24.64 14.73 -7.13
CA ARG A 91 -25.40 14.73 -8.40
C ARG A 91 -26.83 14.24 -8.25
N LEU A 92 -27.13 13.49 -7.21
CA LEU A 92 -28.40 12.82 -7.10
C LEU A 92 -29.35 13.72 -6.30
N ARG A 93 -29.34 13.93 -5.21
CA ARG A 93 -30.20 14.74 -4.36
C ARG A 93 -29.50 15.00 -3.03
N TYR A 94 -29.84 16.09 -2.39
CA TYR A 94 -29.30 16.36 -1.06
C TYR A 94 -29.60 15.18 -0.13
N ARG A 95 -28.57 14.67 0.51
CA ARG A 95 -28.68 13.71 1.60
C ARG A 95 -27.99 14.30 2.81
N LYS A 96 -28.69 14.33 3.92
CA LYS A 96 -28.11 14.76 5.19
C LYS A 96 -26.81 14.00 5.48
N PRO A 97 -25.73 14.66 5.86
CA PRO A 97 -24.49 14.00 6.22
C PRO A 97 -24.73 13.03 7.38
N ARG A 98 -24.10 11.87 7.33
CA ARG A 98 -24.13 10.88 8.41
C ARG A 98 -22.85 10.99 9.22
N PHE A 99 -22.72 12.02 10.03
CA PHE A 99 -21.47 12.24 10.73
C PHE A 99 -21.39 11.54 12.09
N ASP A 100 -22.46 11.59 12.84
CA ASP A 100 -22.27 11.75 14.27
C ASP A 100 -22.50 10.49 15.09
N ASN A 101 -23.02 9.40 14.50
CA ASN A 101 -23.43 8.24 15.27
C ASN A 101 -22.73 6.94 14.86
N ARG A 102 -21.50 7.03 14.38
CA ARG A 102 -20.73 5.81 14.08
C ARG A 102 -20.00 5.33 15.31
N LYS A 103 -20.63 4.50 16.10
CA LYS A 103 -19.91 3.66 17.05
C LYS A 103 -18.96 2.76 16.28
N ARG A 104 -17.67 2.86 16.55
CA ARG A 104 -16.67 1.93 16.04
C ARG A 104 -16.69 0.70 16.91
N SER A 105 -16.62 -0.50 16.35
CA SER A 105 -16.42 -1.72 17.11
C SER A 105 -15.10 -1.65 17.88
N LYS A 106 -15.00 -2.37 18.98
CA LYS A 106 -13.76 -2.44 19.80
C LYS A 106 -12.55 -2.83 18.97
N ASP A 107 -12.77 -3.67 17.95
CA ASP A 107 -11.73 -4.20 17.07
C ASP A 107 -11.55 -3.42 15.76
N TRP A 108 -12.09 -2.23 15.67
CA TRP A 108 -11.99 -1.44 14.46
C TRP A 108 -10.55 -1.02 14.14
N LEU A 109 -10.11 -1.30 12.93
CA LEU A 109 -8.86 -0.78 12.36
C LEU A 109 -9.14 0.29 11.31
N ALA A 110 -8.27 1.27 11.21
CA ALA A 110 -8.32 2.22 10.12
C ALA A 110 -8.22 1.49 8.76
N PRO A 111 -9.00 1.87 7.73
CA PRO A 111 -9.05 1.12 6.47
C PRO A 111 -7.70 0.90 5.78
N SER A 112 -6.73 1.79 5.97
CA SER A 112 -5.36 1.62 5.46
C SER A 112 -4.58 0.55 6.22
N ILE A 113 -4.79 0.44 7.52
CA ILE A 113 -4.18 -0.58 8.39
C ILE A 113 -4.86 -1.92 8.11
N GLN A 114 -6.20 -1.96 8.06
CA GLN A 114 -6.96 -3.14 7.72
C GLN A 114 -6.53 -3.73 6.37
N HIS A 115 -6.32 -2.88 5.36
CA HIS A 115 -5.85 -3.34 4.05
C HIS A 115 -4.49 -4.05 4.15
N LYS A 116 -3.55 -3.51 4.92
CA LYS A 116 -2.23 -4.13 5.11
C LYS A 116 -2.34 -5.45 5.87
N TYR A 117 -3.12 -5.45 6.95
CA TYR A 117 -3.43 -6.65 7.72
C TYR A 117 -4.03 -7.75 6.83
N ASP A 118 -5.07 -7.43 6.05
CA ASP A 118 -5.69 -8.37 5.12
C ASP A 118 -4.70 -8.87 4.05
N SER A 119 -3.71 -8.06 3.69
CA SER A 119 -2.67 -8.46 2.73
C SER A 119 -1.76 -9.53 3.29
N HIS A 120 -1.41 -9.46 4.57
CA HIS A 120 -0.65 -10.51 5.26
C HIS A 120 -1.45 -11.83 5.28
N ILE A 121 -2.69 -11.78 5.76
CA ILE A 121 -3.55 -12.98 5.85
C ILE A 121 -3.72 -13.62 4.48
N LYS A 122 -4.13 -12.86 3.47
CA LYS A 122 -4.34 -13.38 2.10
C LYS A 122 -3.09 -13.96 1.46
N PHE A 123 -1.93 -13.41 1.79
CA PHE A 123 -0.68 -13.94 1.28
C PHE A 123 -0.33 -15.28 1.94
N ILE A 124 -0.48 -15.39 3.25
CA ILE A 124 -0.27 -16.63 4.00
C ILE A 124 -1.25 -17.70 3.55
N ASP A 125 -2.53 -17.38 3.37
CA ASP A 125 -3.53 -18.29 2.82
C ASP A 125 -3.19 -18.76 1.41
N LYS A 126 -2.57 -17.90 0.60
CA LYS A 126 -2.07 -18.29 -0.72
C LYS A 126 -0.94 -19.32 -0.60
N LEU A 127 -0.03 -19.15 0.34
CA LEU A 127 1.05 -20.13 0.58
C LEU A 127 0.50 -21.45 1.12
N LYS A 128 -0.49 -21.42 2.03
CA LYS A 128 -1.20 -22.64 2.51
C LYS A 128 -1.85 -23.43 1.37
N LYS A 129 -2.33 -22.75 0.32
CA LYS A 129 -2.88 -23.42 -0.88
C LYS A 129 -1.83 -24.02 -1.79
N LEU A 130 -0.59 -23.55 -1.73
CA LEU A 130 0.53 -24.05 -2.55
C LEU A 130 1.30 -25.18 -1.88
N LEU A 131 1.41 -25.12 -0.56
CA LEU A 131 2.21 -26.06 0.23
C LEU A 131 1.36 -26.58 1.40
N PRO A 132 1.49 -27.87 1.77
CA PRO A 132 0.85 -28.44 2.96
C PRO A 132 1.60 -28.00 4.21
N ILE A 133 1.47 -26.73 4.59
CA ILE A 133 2.12 -26.11 5.73
C ILE A 133 1.53 -26.70 7.02
N THR A 134 2.38 -27.23 7.88
CA THR A 134 2.00 -27.83 9.15
C THR A 134 2.17 -26.89 10.32
N ASN A 135 3.14 -25.97 10.25
CA ASN A 135 3.41 -25.01 11.31
C ASN A 135 3.68 -23.61 10.71
N ILE A 136 3.23 -22.58 11.39
CA ILE A 136 3.48 -21.18 11.02
C ILE A 136 4.09 -20.47 12.22
N ILE A 137 5.16 -19.73 11.99
CA ILE A 137 5.80 -18.90 12.99
C ILE A 137 5.87 -17.47 12.45
N ILE A 138 5.38 -16.52 13.23
CA ILE A 138 5.38 -15.09 12.86
C ILE A 138 6.27 -14.31 13.81
N GLU A 139 7.10 -13.42 13.27
CA GLU A 139 7.80 -12.46 14.12
C GLU A 139 6.83 -11.39 14.61
N VAL A 140 6.78 -11.24 15.93
CA VAL A 140 6.04 -10.16 16.60
C VAL A 140 7.03 -9.12 17.12
N ALA A 141 6.90 -7.91 16.60
CA ALA A 141 7.70 -6.78 17.04
C ALA A 141 6.95 -5.99 18.10
N ASN A 142 7.62 -5.75 19.23
CA ASN A 142 7.16 -4.81 20.24
C ASN A 142 8.02 -3.56 20.17
N PHE A 143 7.49 -2.48 19.62
CA PHE A 143 8.19 -1.22 19.56
C PHE A 143 7.68 -0.31 20.67
N ASP A 144 8.58 0.05 21.54
CA ASP A 144 8.39 1.14 22.48
C ASP A 144 8.60 2.46 21.74
N THR A 145 7.48 3.11 21.39
CA THR A 145 7.52 4.38 20.67
C THR A 145 8.02 5.54 21.50
N HIS A 146 7.92 5.47 22.83
CA HIS A 146 8.49 6.46 23.73
C HIS A 146 10.01 6.33 23.76
N LYS A 147 10.52 5.13 23.96
CA LYS A 147 11.96 4.85 23.96
C LYS A 147 12.62 5.09 22.60
N LEU A 148 11.89 4.89 21.50
CA LEU A 148 12.35 5.28 20.15
C LEU A 148 12.47 6.78 19.97
N LYS A 149 11.70 7.56 20.71
CA LYS A 149 11.71 9.02 20.69
C LYS A 149 12.77 9.57 21.64
N ASP A 150 12.81 9.05 22.83
CA ASP A 150 13.74 9.36 23.89
C ASP A 150 14.30 8.05 24.50
N PRO A 151 15.55 7.67 24.18
CA PRO A 151 16.17 6.45 24.69
C PRO A 151 16.35 6.43 26.23
N SER A 152 16.35 7.59 26.87
CA SER A 152 16.57 7.74 28.31
C SER A 152 15.31 7.54 29.16
N ILE A 153 14.13 7.38 28.52
CA ILE A 153 12.87 7.27 29.23
C ILE A 153 12.75 5.96 30.02
N GLU A 154 12.50 6.07 31.34
CA GLU A 154 12.37 4.93 32.25
C GLU A 154 11.30 5.17 33.32
N GLY A 155 10.72 4.10 33.86
CA GLY A 155 9.81 4.12 35.00
C GLY A 155 8.66 5.12 34.86
N ALA A 156 8.50 5.98 35.84
CA ALA A 156 7.43 7.00 35.92
C ALA A 156 7.52 8.03 34.77
N ALA A 157 8.67 8.17 34.11
CA ALA A 157 8.82 9.08 32.97
C ALA A 157 7.95 8.70 31.77
N TYR A 158 7.54 7.43 31.64
CA TYR A 158 6.57 7.01 30.62
C TYR A 158 5.19 7.67 30.77
N GLN A 159 4.84 8.08 31.97
CA GLN A 159 3.59 8.80 32.26
C GLN A 159 3.74 10.31 32.08
N ASN A 160 4.98 10.79 32.00
CA ASN A 160 5.31 12.20 31.87
C ASN A 160 5.58 12.50 30.39
N GLY A 161 4.53 12.78 29.61
CA GLY A 161 4.68 13.24 28.23
C GLY A 161 5.34 14.62 28.17
N GLU A 162 5.97 14.99 27.02
CA GLU A 162 6.61 16.29 26.80
C GLU A 162 5.72 17.50 27.12
N GLN A 163 4.40 17.31 27.13
CA GLN A 163 3.42 18.36 27.38
C GLN A 163 2.91 18.35 28.83
N LYS A 164 3.46 17.51 29.70
CA LYS A 164 3.09 17.51 31.11
C LYS A 164 3.44 18.88 31.70
N ASP A 165 2.56 19.36 32.56
CA ASP A 165 2.66 20.66 33.26
C ASP A 165 2.47 21.90 32.39
N PHE A 166 2.15 21.72 31.09
CA PHE A 166 1.74 22.82 30.22
C PHE A 166 0.23 22.89 30.09
N PHE A 167 -0.32 24.10 30.18
CA PHE A 167 -1.77 24.35 30.09
C PHE A 167 -2.37 23.83 28.76
N ASN A 168 -1.64 23.97 27.66
CA ASN A 168 -2.04 23.45 26.35
C ASN A 168 -0.82 23.27 25.43
N LEU A 169 -1.07 22.66 24.27
CA LEU A 169 -0.05 22.41 23.26
C LEU A 169 0.65 23.68 22.76
N ARG A 170 -0.08 24.79 22.67
CA ARG A 170 0.50 26.06 22.22
C ARG A 170 1.54 26.56 23.19
N GLU A 171 1.24 26.56 24.49
CA GLU A 171 2.17 26.97 25.54
C GLU A 171 3.41 26.09 25.57
N TYR A 172 3.25 24.80 25.43
CA TYR A 172 4.39 23.88 25.29
C TYR A 172 5.28 24.25 24.09
N ILE A 173 4.70 24.53 22.90
CA ILE A 173 5.46 24.87 21.70
C ILE A 173 6.19 26.23 21.89
N LEU A 174 5.51 27.22 22.46
CA LEU A 174 6.13 28.53 22.73
C LEU A 174 7.32 28.38 23.70
N HIS A 175 7.15 27.63 24.78
CA HIS A 175 8.22 27.33 25.73
C HIS A 175 9.37 26.56 25.08
N ARG A 176 9.07 25.48 24.35
CA ARG A 176 10.09 24.69 23.62
C ARG A 176 10.95 25.56 22.70
N ASP A 177 10.32 26.49 22.02
CA ASP A 177 10.95 27.40 21.06
C ASP A 177 11.53 28.66 21.73
N GLY A 178 11.55 28.70 23.09
CA GLY A 178 12.13 29.79 23.89
C GLY A 178 11.41 31.12 23.73
N HIS A 179 10.10 31.09 23.43
CA HIS A 179 9.28 32.28 23.16
C HIS A 179 9.88 33.20 22.08
N LYS A 180 10.53 32.57 21.06
CA LYS A 180 11.19 33.29 19.97
C LYS A 180 10.73 32.77 18.60
N CYS A 181 10.69 33.67 17.63
CA CYS A 181 10.44 33.27 16.25
C CYS A 181 11.57 32.37 15.71
N GLN A 182 11.21 31.20 15.24
CA GLN A 182 12.17 30.18 14.76
C GLN A 182 12.54 30.36 13.27
N ASN A 183 12.13 31.45 12.62
CA ASN A 183 12.63 31.76 11.29
C ASN A 183 14.11 32.21 11.39
N PRO A 184 15.06 31.50 10.78
CA PRO A 184 16.47 31.83 10.84
C PRO A 184 16.78 33.28 10.34
N ASN A 185 15.97 33.74 9.40
CA ASN A 185 16.11 35.07 8.77
C ASN A 185 15.13 36.10 9.36
N CYS A 186 14.68 35.89 10.58
CA CYS A 186 13.75 36.83 11.22
C CYS A 186 14.46 38.16 11.54
N LYS A 187 13.99 39.22 10.92
CA LYS A 187 14.46 40.60 11.16
C LYS A 187 13.68 41.33 12.25
N ASN A 188 12.71 40.66 12.87
CA ASN A 188 11.89 41.27 13.91
C ASN A 188 12.64 41.23 15.26
N LYS A 189 13.16 42.36 15.67
CA LYS A 189 13.86 42.53 16.95
C LYS A 189 12.94 42.95 18.11
N ASN A 190 11.63 43.10 17.84
CA ASN A 190 10.70 43.54 18.88
C ASN A 190 10.43 42.40 19.84
N ALA A 191 10.79 42.56 21.11
CA ALA A 191 10.54 41.58 22.17
C ALA A 191 9.05 41.33 22.44
N GLU A 192 8.18 42.28 22.19
CA GLU A 192 6.73 42.22 22.40
C GLU A 192 5.97 41.72 21.16
N SER A 193 6.66 41.09 20.21
CA SER A 193 6.00 40.63 19.01
C SER A 193 5.01 39.48 19.30
N ILE A 194 3.82 39.57 18.71
CA ILE A 194 2.81 38.52 18.80
C ILE A 194 3.37 37.23 18.17
N LEU A 195 3.46 36.18 18.95
CA LEU A 195 3.90 34.86 18.52
C LEU A 195 2.70 33.98 18.17
N GLN A 196 2.85 33.24 17.09
CA GLN A 196 1.85 32.31 16.59
C GLN A 196 2.49 30.94 16.36
N VAL A 197 1.73 29.88 16.63
CA VAL A 197 2.16 28.50 16.34
C VAL A 197 1.66 28.11 14.95
N HIS A 198 2.58 27.67 14.12
CA HIS A 198 2.35 27.32 12.72
C HIS A 198 2.61 25.84 12.46
N HIS A 199 1.78 25.21 11.60
CA HIS A 199 1.99 23.84 11.11
C HIS A 199 3.03 23.83 9.99
N ILE A 200 4.22 23.30 10.24
CA ILE A 200 5.33 23.22 9.26
C ILE A 200 4.87 22.51 7.97
N GLY A 201 4.10 21.43 8.12
CA GLY A 201 3.58 20.66 6.99
C GLY A 201 2.36 21.26 6.28
N PHE A 202 1.96 22.49 6.58
CA PHE A 202 0.77 23.13 6.02
C PHE A 202 0.74 23.14 4.49
N TRP A 203 1.86 23.39 3.85
CA TRP A 203 2.01 23.43 2.39
C TRP A 203 1.69 22.10 1.69
N LYS A 204 1.82 20.96 2.40
CA LYS A 204 1.45 19.61 1.94
C LYS A 204 0.17 19.08 2.60
N GLN A 205 -0.62 19.95 3.21
CA GLN A 205 -1.87 19.65 3.91
C GLN A 205 -1.71 18.76 5.17
N ASP A 206 -0.54 18.70 5.77
CA ASP A 206 -0.31 18.08 7.07
C ASP A 206 -0.64 19.10 8.18
N ARG A 207 -1.84 19.00 8.74
CA ARG A 207 -2.33 19.84 9.84
C ARG A 207 -2.39 19.06 11.15
N SER A 208 -1.49 18.10 11.33
CA SER A 208 -1.43 17.34 12.57
C SER A 208 -0.80 18.17 13.68
N ASP A 209 -1.43 18.14 14.86
CA ASP A 209 -0.99 18.87 16.08
C ASP A 209 0.17 18.16 16.80
N ARG A 210 0.98 17.40 16.07
CA ARG A 210 2.20 16.80 16.63
C ARG A 210 3.22 17.89 16.92
N PRO A 211 3.85 17.92 18.10
CA PRO A 211 4.82 18.94 18.46
C PRO A 211 5.89 19.20 17.38
N GLY A 212 6.43 18.14 16.78
CA GLY A 212 7.43 18.28 15.74
C GLY A 212 6.91 18.80 14.38
N ASN A 213 5.59 18.90 14.19
CA ASN A 213 4.97 19.56 13.04
C ASN A 213 4.60 21.02 13.33
N LEU A 214 4.87 21.50 14.54
CA LEU A 214 4.53 22.84 15.00
C LEU A 214 5.80 23.64 15.23
N ILE A 215 5.71 24.97 15.00
CA ILE A 215 6.83 25.90 15.15
C ILE A 215 6.32 27.29 15.51
N THR A 216 7.08 27.98 16.31
CA THR A 216 6.77 29.36 16.73
C THR A 216 7.24 30.38 15.70
N LEU A 217 6.37 31.26 15.26
CA LEU A 217 6.66 32.35 14.33
C LEU A 217 6.08 33.68 14.85
N CYS A 218 6.75 34.79 14.60
CA CYS A 218 6.15 36.10 14.84
C CYS A 218 5.17 36.50 13.72
N ASN A 219 4.32 37.47 13.98
CA ASN A 219 3.33 37.99 13.05
C ASN A 219 3.92 38.50 11.73
N LYS A 220 5.17 39.04 11.76
CA LYS A 220 5.89 39.47 10.54
C LYS A 220 6.40 38.31 9.68
N CYS A 221 6.66 37.17 10.27
CA CYS A 221 7.08 35.95 9.56
C CYS A 221 5.90 35.07 9.15
N HIS A 222 4.83 35.05 9.93
CA HIS A 222 3.63 34.24 9.65
C HIS A 222 2.63 35.00 8.76
N THR A 223 2.99 35.23 7.51
CA THR A 223 2.19 36.00 6.55
C THR A 223 1.76 35.14 5.35
N PRO A 224 0.64 35.48 4.68
CA PRO A 224 0.20 34.75 3.48
C PRO A 224 1.26 34.68 2.38
N LYS A 225 2.13 35.69 2.26
CA LYS A 225 3.25 35.72 1.31
C LYS A 225 4.23 34.57 1.55
N ASN A 226 4.53 34.29 2.81
CA ASN A 226 5.50 33.27 3.20
C ASN A 226 4.97 31.83 3.04
N HIS A 227 3.67 31.64 2.87
CA HIS A 227 3.05 30.34 2.57
C HIS A 227 3.04 29.98 1.07
N LYS A 228 3.31 30.95 0.18
CA LYS A 228 3.38 30.72 -1.27
C LYS A 228 4.66 29.97 -1.65
N LYS A 229 4.70 29.40 -2.88
CA LYS A 229 5.84 28.61 -3.38
C LYS A 229 7.22 29.27 -3.21
N ASN A 230 7.31 30.57 -3.21
CA ASN A 230 8.56 31.32 -3.05
C ASN A 230 8.78 31.82 -1.61
N GLY A 231 7.90 31.48 -0.68
CA GLY A 231 8.00 31.82 0.72
C GLY A 231 8.77 30.79 1.52
N PHE A 232 9.43 31.18 2.60
CA PHE A 232 10.28 30.29 3.40
C PHE A 232 9.51 29.16 4.09
N LEU A 233 8.21 29.28 4.29
CA LEU A 233 7.36 28.23 4.86
C LEU A 233 6.99 27.13 3.85
N TYR A 234 7.17 27.40 2.56
CA TYR A 234 6.88 26.41 1.54
C TYR A 234 8.05 25.43 1.40
N GLY A 235 7.73 24.15 1.44
CA GLY A 235 8.76 23.11 1.33
C GLY A 235 9.44 22.75 2.64
N TRP A 236 9.19 23.50 3.72
CA TRP A 236 9.77 23.17 5.02
C TRP A 236 9.24 21.83 5.55
N GLN A 237 10.14 20.97 5.99
CA GLN A 237 9.79 19.64 6.46
C GLN A 237 9.77 19.57 7.98
N PRO A 238 8.76 18.95 8.59
CA PRO A 238 8.74 18.70 10.03
C PRO A 238 9.94 17.85 10.45
N LYS A 239 10.58 18.18 11.57
CA LYS A 239 11.72 17.44 12.14
C LYS A 239 11.29 16.11 12.81
N VAL A 240 10.16 15.53 12.45
CA VAL A 240 9.61 14.34 13.11
C VAL A 240 9.87 13.09 12.31
N LYS A 241 10.52 12.12 12.92
CA LYS A 241 10.54 10.74 12.40
C LYS A 241 9.13 10.15 12.48
N SER A 242 8.69 9.48 11.43
CA SER A 242 7.39 8.81 11.40
C SER A 242 7.51 7.44 12.04
N PHE A 243 6.78 7.18 13.12
CA PHE A 243 6.68 5.87 13.76
C PHE A 243 5.54 5.00 13.19
N LYS A 244 5.10 5.26 11.96
CA LYS A 244 4.00 4.52 11.32
C LYS A 244 4.22 3.01 11.30
N GLU A 245 5.45 2.59 11.07
CA GLU A 245 5.83 1.18 10.97
C GLU A 245 5.76 0.51 12.35
N ALA A 246 6.38 1.12 13.35
CA ALA A 246 6.35 0.66 14.73
C ALA A 246 4.91 0.60 15.28
N THR A 247 4.14 1.66 15.08
CA THR A 247 2.72 1.72 15.49
C THR A 247 1.89 0.63 14.80
N PHE A 248 2.09 0.42 13.51
CA PHE A 248 1.40 -0.63 12.77
C PHE A 248 1.68 -2.01 13.36
N MET A 249 2.95 -2.35 13.58
CA MET A 249 3.33 -3.65 14.14
C MET A 249 2.77 -3.85 15.54
N SER A 250 2.83 -2.83 16.39
CA SER A 250 2.25 -2.89 17.73
C SER A 250 0.73 -3.14 17.72
N MET A 251 0.02 -2.62 16.72
CA MET A 251 -1.44 -2.79 16.59
C MET A 251 -1.85 -4.16 16.05
N ILE A 252 -1.07 -4.74 15.14
CA ILE A 252 -1.52 -5.93 14.39
C ILE A 252 -0.90 -7.24 14.88
N ARG A 253 0.20 -7.22 15.62
CA ARG A 253 1.00 -8.39 15.98
C ARG A 253 0.17 -9.54 16.57
N TRP A 254 -0.53 -9.29 17.66
CA TRP A 254 -1.34 -10.30 18.34
C TRP A 254 -2.59 -10.68 17.52
N ARG A 255 -3.13 -9.73 16.76
CA ARG A 255 -4.25 -10.01 15.88
C ARG A 255 -3.84 -10.97 14.74
N LEU A 256 -2.61 -10.86 14.20
CA LEU A 256 -2.09 -11.81 13.21
C LEU A 256 -1.95 -13.20 13.84
N VAL A 257 -1.30 -13.31 15.01
CA VAL A 257 -1.11 -14.56 15.72
C VAL A 257 -2.44 -15.24 16.02
N ASN A 258 -3.38 -14.51 16.60
CA ASN A 258 -4.69 -15.05 16.99
C ASN A 258 -5.55 -15.44 15.76
N THR A 259 -5.50 -14.64 14.66
CA THR A 259 -6.31 -14.98 13.47
C THR A 259 -5.77 -16.17 12.70
N LEU A 260 -4.46 -16.38 12.72
CA LEU A 260 -3.81 -17.49 12.03
C LEU A 260 -3.66 -18.73 12.90
N ASP A 261 -3.94 -18.60 14.19
CA ASP A 261 -3.73 -19.62 15.20
C ASP A 261 -2.33 -20.24 15.06
N CYS A 262 -1.30 -19.40 15.26
CA CYS A 262 0.07 -19.75 14.93
C CYS A 262 1.06 -19.40 16.04
N ASN A 263 2.24 -20.00 15.97
CA ASN A 263 3.35 -19.69 16.87
C ASN A 263 3.94 -18.31 16.56
N HIS A 264 4.68 -17.77 17.51
CA HIS A 264 5.34 -16.48 17.35
C HIS A 264 6.78 -16.52 17.86
N THR A 265 7.59 -15.58 17.39
CA THR A 265 8.96 -15.32 17.84
C THR A 265 9.21 -13.81 17.91
N TYR A 266 10.33 -13.44 18.49
CA TYR A 266 10.70 -12.02 18.66
C TYR A 266 11.91 -11.64 17.82
N GLY A 267 11.97 -10.37 17.39
CA GLY A 267 13.00 -9.86 16.50
C GLY A 267 14.44 -9.99 17.03
N TYR A 268 14.64 -10.00 18.36
CA TYR A 268 15.98 -10.23 18.92
C TYR A 268 16.46 -11.68 18.71
N ILE A 269 15.54 -12.65 18.77
CA ILE A 269 15.86 -14.07 18.47
C ILE A 269 16.19 -14.22 16.98
N THR A 270 15.36 -13.64 16.12
CA THR A 270 15.61 -13.64 14.67
C THR A 270 16.96 -13.02 14.35
N LYS A 271 17.29 -11.87 14.97
CA LYS A 271 18.58 -11.19 14.78
C LYS A 271 19.74 -12.07 15.23
N HIS A 272 19.67 -12.69 16.40
CA HIS A 272 20.69 -13.57 16.92
C HIS A 272 20.93 -14.75 15.96
N ASN A 273 19.88 -15.47 15.57
CA ASN A 273 19.97 -16.62 14.67
C ASN A 273 20.53 -16.22 13.30
N ARG A 274 20.14 -15.07 12.77
CA ARG A 274 20.66 -14.57 11.50
C ARG A 274 22.15 -14.25 11.56
N ILE A 275 22.63 -13.67 12.65
CA ILE A 275 24.05 -13.37 12.85
C ILE A 275 24.85 -14.67 13.01
N SER A 276 24.37 -15.63 13.80
CA SER A 276 25.05 -16.92 14.01
C SER A 276 25.15 -17.74 12.71
N LEU A 277 24.20 -17.58 11.79
CA LEU A 277 24.23 -18.20 10.47
C LEU A 277 24.98 -17.38 9.42
N ASN A 278 25.58 -16.26 9.79
CA ASN A 278 26.28 -15.31 8.90
C ASN A 278 25.45 -14.88 7.68
N LEU A 279 24.14 -14.66 7.88
CA LEU A 279 23.22 -14.25 6.82
C LEU A 279 23.07 -12.74 6.75
N GLN A 280 23.04 -12.19 5.53
CA GLN A 280 22.75 -10.78 5.30
C GLN A 280 21.33 -10.43 5.77
N LYS A 281 21.14 -9.19 6.25
CA LYS A 281 19.83 -8.70 6.66
C LYS A 281 18.93 -8.49 5.44
N THR A 282 18.02 -9.42 5.23
CA THR A 282 16.94 -9.34 4.23
C THR A 282 15.69 -9.97 4.81
N HIS A 283 14.52 -9.55 4.34
CA HIS A 283 13.25 -10.07 4.85
C HIS A 283 13.10 -11.58 4.66
N TYR A 284 13.62 -12.16 3.58
CA TYR A 284 13.56 -13.61 3.36
C TYR A 284 14.56 -14.38 4.21
N ASN A 285 15.73 -13.80 4.57
CA ASN A 285 16.66 -14.41 5.50
C ASN A 285 16.14 -14.37 6.94
N ASP A 286 15.53 -13.24 7.34
CA ASP A 286 14.87 -13.15 8.63
C ASP A 286 13.72 -14.17 8.72
N ALA A 287 12.90 -14.32 7.67
CA ALA A 287 11.85 -15.34 7.61
C ALA A 287 12.39 -16.79 7.67
N PHE A 288 13.55 -17.05 7.10
CA PHE A 288 14.22 -18.34 7.21
C PHE A 288 14.64 -18.65 8.67
N CYS A 289 15.21 -17.66 9.35
CA CYS A 289 15.56 -17.78 10.78
C CYS A 289 14.31 -17.97 11.65
N ILE A 290 13.21 -17.27 11.34
CA ILE A 290 11.92 -17.39 12.02
C ILE A 290 11.35 -18.82 11.86
N ALA A 291 11.52 -19.43 10.69
CA ALA A 291 11.08 -20.80 10.46
C ALA A 291 11.91 -21.86 11.22
N GLY A 292 12.99 -21.46 11.89
CA GLY A 292 13.96 -22.37 12.53
C GLY A 292 14.99 -22.89 11.56
N GLY A 293 15.32 -22.11 10.54
CA GLY A 293 16.33 -22.44 9.55
C GLY A 293 17.74 -22.56 10.14
N SER A 294 18.50 -23.51 9.65
CA SER A 294 19.89 -23.79 10.05
C SER A 294 20.74 -24.20 8.83
N SER A 295 20.89 -25.48 8.59
CA SER A 295 21.74 -26.08 7.54
C SER A 295 20.99 -26.47 6.26
N GLN A 296 19.71 -26.10 6.13
CA GLN A 296 18.90 -26.45 4.96
C GLN A 296 19.47 -25.86 3.66
N SER A 297 19.38 -26.63 2.57
CA SER A 297 19.71 -26.10 1.26
C SER A 297 18.75 -24.97 0.87
N ARG A 298 19.32 -23.80 0.51
CA ARG A 298 18.55 -22.58 0.23
C ARG A 298 18.07 -22.54 -1.23
N VAL A 299 16.93 -21.88 -1.44
CA VAL A 299 16.40 -21.59 -2.78
C VAL A 299 16.59 -20.13 -3.17
N LYS A 300 16.59 -19.83 -4.48
CA LYS A 300 16.60 -18.45 -4.96
C LYS A 300 15.34 -17.72 -4.50
N PRO A 301 15.47 -16.59 -3.80
CA PRO A 301 14.33 -15.88 -3.27
C PRO A 301 13.46 -15.27 -4.37
N LEU A 302 12.14 -15.30 -4.19
CA LEU A 302 11.16 -14.69 -5.06
C LEU A 302 10.78 -13.30 -4.53
N ILE A 303 10.85 -12.30 -5.39
CA ILE A 303 10.43 -10.94 -5.05
C ILE A 303 9.10 -10.65 -5.71
N PHE A 304 8.06 -10.48 -4.88
CA PHE A 304 6.73 -10.09 -5.33
C PHE A 304 6.47 -8.62 -5.03
N GLU A 305 5.75 -7.96 -5.91
CA GLU A 305 5.22 -6.63 -5.68
C GLU A 305 3.69 -6.69 -5.69
N GLN A 306 3.06 -6.22 -4.62
CA GLN A 306 1.62 -6.09 -4.57
C GLN A 306 1.18 -4.94 -5.46
N ILE A 307 0.54 -5.27 -6.56
CA ILE A 307 -0.04 -4.30 -7.47
C ILE A 307 -1.55 -4.21 -7.26
N LYS A 308 -2.10 -3.03 -7.45
CA LYS A 308 -3.53 -2.84 -7.46
C LYS A 308 -4.10 -3.32 -8.78
N ARG A 309 -4.84 -4.42 -8.76
CA ARG A 309 -5.64 -4.80 -9.93
C ARG A 309 -6.81 -3.82 -10.07
N ASN A 310 -6.84 -3.11 -11.17
CA ASN A 310 -7.94 -2.24 -11.49
C ASN A 310 -9.17 -3.08 -11.83
N SER A 311 -10.02 -3.23 -10.86
CA SER A 311 -11.27 -3.94 -11.03
C SER A 311 -12.40 -3.06 -11.57
N ARG A 312 -12.15 -1.77 -11.76
CA ARG A 312 -13.10 -0.79 -12.29
C ARG A 312 -12.48 -0.07 -13.49
N SER A 313 -13.27 0.13 -14.52
CA SER A 313 -12.83 0.88 -15.70
C SER A 313 -12.31 2.28 -15.36
N LEU A 314 -12.86 2.90 -14.31
CA LEU A 314 -12.41 4.18 -13.81
C LEU A 314 -10.98 4.12 -13.27
N GLU A 315 -10.64 3.09 -12.49
CA GLU A 315 -9.31 2.90 -11.90
C GLU A 315 -8.27 2.57 -12.97
N LYS A 316 -8.64 1.84 -14.01
CA LYS A 316 -7.78 1.61 -15.18
C LYS A 316 -7.48 2.92 -15.93
N PHE A 317 -8.43 3.83 -16.02
CA PHE A 317 -8.21 5.13 -16.67
C PHE A 317 -7.32 6.10 -15.90
N TYR A 318 -7.30 6.00 -14.57
CA TYR A 318 -6.66 7.02 -13.73
C TYR A 318 -5.42 6.53 -12.97
N ASP A 319 -5.42 5.26 -12.60
CA ASP A 319 -4.39 4.67 -11.76
C ASP A 319 -3.72 3.46 -12.40
N ALA A 320 -4.15 3.06 -13.60
CA ALA A 320 -3.46 2.03 -14.32
C ALA A 320 -2.05 2.53 -14.59
N LYS A 321 -1.11 1.97 -13.89
CA LYS A 321 0.27 2.01 -14.33
C LYS A 321 0.32 1.16 -15.60
N ILE A 322 0.22 1.81 -16.71
CA ILE A 322 0.35 1.22 -18.03
C ILE A 322 1.85 1.15 -18.32
N ILE A 323 2.31 0.09 -18.91
CA ILE A 323 3.64 0.07 -19.50
C ILE A 323 3.55 0.90 -20.78
N ASP A 324 4.28 1.99 -20.84
CA ASP A 324 4.45 2.73 -22.09
C ASP A 324 5.33 1.89 -23.02
N ILE A 325 4.74 1.43 -24.12
CA ILE A 325 5.42 0.56 -25.09
C ILE A 325 6.67 1.24 -25.69
N ARG A 326 6.69 2.57 -25.75
CA ARG A 326 7.82 3.34 -26.30
C ARG A 326 9.02 3.37 -25.38
N THR A 327 8.79 3.42 -24.08
CA THR A 327 9.83 3.58 -23.05
C THR A 327 9.99 2.35 -22.18
N ASN A 328 9.10 1.37 -22.31
CA ASN A 328 8.98 0.18 -21.47
C ASN A 328 8.92 0.50 -19.94
N THR A 329 8.50 1.71 -19.61
CA THR A 329 8.39 2.18 -18.23
C THR A 329 6.93 2.19 -17.78
N LYS A 330 6.72 2.01 -16.47
CA LYS A 330 5.38 2.14 -15.89
C LYS A 330 5.03 3.62 -15.75
N VAL A 331 4.13 4.07 -16.61
CA VAL A 331 3.62 5.45 -16.61
C VAL A 331 2.20 5.53 -16.05
N SER A 332 1.82 6.70 -15.59
CA SER A 332 0.45 6.97 -15.20
C SER A 332 -0.46 6.94 -16.44
N GLY A 333 -1.60 6.26 -16.35
CA GLY A 333 -2.58 6.28 -17.44
C GLY A 333 -3.14 7.68 -17.78
N VAL A 334 -2.90 8.65 -16.90
CA VAL A 334 -3.24 10.07 -17.12
C VAL A 334 -2.32 10.71 -18.17
N GLU A 335 -1.06 10.34 -18.20
CA GLU A 335 -0.05 10.90 -19.12
C GLU A 335 -0.24 10.43 -20.57
N LEU A 336 -0.79 9.24 -20.72
CA LEU A 336 -1.09 8.66 -22.04
C LEU A 336 -2.50 9.01 -22.56
N PHE A 337 -3.16 9.94 -21.91
CA PHE A 337 -4.55 10.21 -22.17
C PHE A 337 -4.74 11.06 -23.46
N ASN A 338 -5.58 10.58 -24.35
CA ASN A 338 -5.82 11.15 -25.69
C ASN A 338 -6.86 12.29 -25.73
N GLY A 339 -6.91 13.14 -24.72
CA GLY A 339 -7.78 14.34 -24.73
C GLY A 339 -9.25 14.13 -24.38
N ARG A 340 -9.75 12.90 -24.17
CA ARG A 340 -11.09 12.72 -23.58
C ARG A 340 -11.09 13.23 -22.15
N ARG A 341 -11.98 14.13 -21.83
CA ARG A 341 -12.11 14.72 -20.49
C ARG A 341 -12.31 13.63 -19.45
N THR A 342 -11.26 13.31 -18.74
CA THR A 342 -11.28 12.46 -17.58
C THR A 342 -11.45 13.32 -16.33
N ARG A 343 -11.77 12.69 -15.22
CA ARG A 343 -11.68 13.36 -13.94
C ARG A 343 -10.21 13.62 -13.64
N ASN A 344 -9.85 14.88 -13.59
CA ASN A 344 -8.50 15.26 -13.25
C ASN A 344 -8.26 15.03 -11.75
N LYS A 345 -7.24 14.28 -11.40
CA LYS A 345 -6.84 14.06 -10.00
C LYS A 345 -6.41 15.34 -9.31
N ASN A 346 -5.84 16.25 -10.07
CA ASN A 346 -5.34 17.52 -9.55
C ASN A 346 -6.46 18.49 -9.12
N LEU A 347 -7.71 18.17 -9.44
CA LEU A 347 -8.88 18.92 -9.01
C LEU A 347 -9.42 18.51 -7.62
N ASN A 348 -8.69 17.71 -6.89
CA ASN A 348 -9.10 17.22 -5.57
C ASN A 348 -9.33 18.34 -4.54
N SER A 349 -8.63 19.45 -4.66
CA SER A 349 -8.75 20.62 -3.80
C SER A 349 -9.77 21.64 -4.29
N GLU A 350 -10.27 21.51 -5.53
CA GLU A 350 -11.16 22.50 -6.11
C GLU A 350 -12.64 22.10 -6.02
N ASN A 351 -13.48 23.11 -5.83
CA ASN A 351 -14.91 22.90 -5.86
C ASN A 351 -15.37 22.59 -7.30
N LEU A 352 -15.61 21.32 -7.56
CA LEU A 352 -16.03 20.85 -8.89
C LEU A 352 -17.36 21.43 -9.38
N ARG A 353 -18.12 22.19 -8.56
CA ARG A 353 -19.24 22.98 -9.01
C ARG A 353 -18.83 24.03 -10.03
N LYS A 354 -17.65 24.63 -9.88
CA LYS A 354 -17.07 25.59 -10.81
C LYS A 354 -16.98 25.04 -12.24
N TYR A 355 -16.74 23.77 -12.40
CA TYR A 355 -16.62 23.11 -13.70
C TYR A 355 -17.93 22.52 -14.24
N ARG A 356 -19.00 22.54 -13.47
CA ARG A 356 -20.32 22.07 -13.93
C ARG A 356 -21.04 23.08 -14.81
N GLY A 357 -20.78 24.37 -14.64
CA GLY A 357 -21.38 25.44 -15.41
C GLY A 357 -20.67 25.73 -16.74
N VAL A 358 -19.40 25.42 -16.84
CA VAL A 358 -18.64 25.56 -18.07
C VAL A 358 -18.94 24.36 -18.94
N LYS A 359 -19.53 24.54 -20.11
CA LYS A 359 -19.84 23.55 -21.17
C LYS A 359 -19.02 22.26 -21.10
N VAL A 360 -19.16 21.56 -20.01
CA VAL A 360 -18.63 20.23 -19.83
C VAL A 360 -19.55 19.36 -20.66
N SER A 361 -19.17 19.15 -21.89
CA SER A 361 -19.72 18.20 -22.84
C SER A 361 -21.20 17.82 -22.61
N LYS A 362 -22.02 17.96 -23.62
CA LYS A 362 -23.35 17.33 -23.70
C LYS A 362 -23.21 15.82 -23.46
N GLY A 363 -23.20 15.39 -22.27
CA GLY A 363 -23.11 13.98 -21.93
C GLY A 363 -22.78 13.82 -20.46
N GLN A 364 -23.69 13.24 -19.72
CA GLN A 364 -23.44 12.87 -18.34
C GLN A 364 -22.33 11.84 -18.31
N ARG A 365 -21.22 12.16 -17.67
CA ARG A 365 -20.21 11.17 -17.35
C ARG A 365 -20.76 10.23 -16.28
N ARG A 366 -21.23 9.09 -16.70
CA ARG A 366 -21.61 8.01 -15.79
C ARG A 366 -20.39 7.18 -15.47
N ILE A 367 -20.21 6.87 -14.19
CA ILE A 367 -19.29 5.83 -13.78
C ILE A 367 -19.85 4.54 -14.35
N ARG A 368 -19.06 3.82 -15.13
CA ARG A 368 -19.46 2.49 -15.60
C ARG A 368 -19.69 1.58 -14.39
N THR A 369 -20.87 1.07 -14.27
CA THR A 369 -21.25 0.11 -13.23
C THR A 369 -21.02 -1.32 -13.71
N LYS A 370 -21.13 -1.57 -15.03
CA LYS A 370 -20.92 -2.85 -15.66
C LYS A 370 -19.48 -3.00 -16.14
N ARG A 371 -18.88 -4.12 -15.86
CA ARG A 371 -17.56 -4.53 -16.34
C ARG A 371 -17.72 -5.41 -17.57
N TYR A 372 -16.82 -5.23 -18.50
CA TYR A 372 -16.68 -6.09 -19.66
C TYR A 372 -15.36 -6.85 -19.53
N PHE A 373 -15.27 -8.00 -20.16
CA PHE A 373 -14.09 -8.86 -20.08
C PHE A 373 -12.82 -8.10 -20.49
N TYR A 374 -12.84 -7.52 -21.68
CA TYR A 374 -11.73 -6.69 -22.15
C TYR A 374 -11.85 -5.25 -21.63
N GLN A 375 -10.71 -4.72 -21.25
CA GLN A 375 -10.60 -3.38 -20.67
C GLN A 375 -9.56 -2.56 -21.46
N PRO A 376 -9.63 -1.22 -21.47
CA PRO A 376 -8.62 -0.39 -22.07
C PRO A 376 -7.22 -0.71 -21.54
N GLY A 377 -6.28 -0.96 -22.44
CA GLY A 377 -4.91 -1.33 -22.13
C GLY A 377 -4.63 -2.84 -22.10
N ASP A 378 -5.66 -3.68 -22.22
CA ASP A 378 -5.45 -5.13 -22.40
C ASP A 378 -4.86 -5.40 -23.78
N LEU A 379 -4.03 -6.44 -23.87
CA LEU A 379 -3.52 -6.95 -25.15
C LEU A 379 -4.44 -8.05 -25.65
N VAL A 380 -4.76 -8.00 -26.93
CA VAL A 380 -5.61 -8.98 -27.59
C VAL A 380 -5.03 -9.36 -28.95
N LYS A 381 -5.20 -10.61 -29.33
CA LYS A 381 -4.86 -11.10 -30.67
C LYS A 381 -6.09 -10.98 -31.57
N TYR A 382 -5.90 -10.37 -32.74
CA TYR A 382 -6.89 -10.25 -33.81
C TYR A 382 -6.21 -10.42 -35.15
N GLU A 383 -6.68 -11.33 -36.00
CA GLU A 383 -6.06 -11.64 -37.31
C GLU A 383 -4.53 -11.81 -37.20
N ASP A 384 -4.09 -12.68 -36.27
CA ASP A 384 -2.70 -13.01 -35.95
C ASP A 384 -1.79 -11.85 -35.49
N LYS A 385 -2.33 -10.66 -35.35
CA LYS A 385 -1.62 -9.50 -34.79
C LYS A 385 -2.08 -9.14 -33.39
N VAL A 386 -1.15 -8.62 -32.58
CA VAL A 386 -1.42 -8.21 -31.21
C VAL A 386 -1.77 -6.73 -31.19
N TYR A 387 -2.90 -6.40 -30.60
CA TYR A 387 -3.39 -5.02 -30.50
C TYR A 387 -3.67 -4.66 -29.04
N THR A 388 -3.57 -3.38 -28.74
CA THR A 388 -3.98 -2.84 -27.44
C THR A 388 -5.44 -2.40 -27.49
N VAL A 389 -6.25 -2.85 -26.53
CA VAL A 389 -7.64 -2.45 -26.40
C VAL A 389 -7.73 -0.96 -26.05
N LYS A 390 -8.45 -0.19 -26.85
CA LYS A 390 -8.78 1.22 -26.61
C LYS A 390 -10.03 1.39 -25.75
N GLY A 391 -10.99 0.47 -25.87
CA GLY A 391 -12.22 0.47 -25.12
C GLY A 391 -13.31 -0.40 -25.72
N THR A 392 -14.36 -0.58 -24.95
CA THR A 392 -15.55 -1.37 -25.37
C THR A 392 -16.65 -0.47 -25.93
N GLN A 393 -17.34 -0.94 -26.93
CA GLN A 393 -18.49 -0.29 -27.55
C GLN A 393 -19.72 -1.19 -27.53
N ASN A 394 -20.90 -0.62 -27.78
CA ASN A 394 -22.16 -1.32 -27.86
C ASN A 394 -22.36 -2.36 -26.73
N LYS A 395 -22.31 -1.86 -25.47
CA LYS A 395 -22.47 -2.67 -24.25
C LYS A 395 -21.51 -3.88 -24.17
N GLY A 396 -20.33 -3.77 -24.78
CA GLY A 396 -19.27 -4.80 -24.72
C GLY A 396 -19.26 -5.78 -25.89
N LYS A 397 -20.16 -5.64 -26.86
CA LYS A 397 -20.18 -6.50 -28.06
C LYS A 397 -19.04 -6.23 -29.03
N TYR A 398 -18.50 -5.03 -29.02
CA TYR A 398 -17.41 -4.60 -29.89
C TYR A 398 -16.25 -4.01 -29.10
N ILE A 399 -15.05 -4.20 -29.61
CA ILE A 399 -13.82 -3.74 -28.98
C ILE A 399 -13.07 -2.82 -29.94
N ALA A 400 -12.90 -1.56 -29.55
CA ALA A 400 -12.03 -0.64 -30.29
C ALA A 400 -10.57 -0.94 -29.93
N LEU A 401 -9.76 -1.20 -30.93
CA LEU A 401 -8.33 -1.46 -30.84
C LEU A 401 -7.55 -0.19 -31.17
N LYS A 402 -6.34 -0.04 -30.62
CA LYS A 402 -5.41 1.00 -31.06
C LYS A 402 -4.89 0.63 -32.45
N GLU A 403 -4.66 1.65 -33.24
CA GLU A 403 -4.11 1.49 -34.63
C GLU A 403 -5.02 0.81 -35.62
N LEU A 404 -6.16 0.26 -35.20
CA LEU A 404 -7.13 -0.35 -36.09
C LEU A 404 -8.37 0.55 -36.21
N LYS A 405 -8.74 0.94 -37.46
CA LYS A 405 -9.97 1.71 -37.73
C LYS A 405 -11.23 0.87 -37.57
N LYS A 406 -11.16 -0.38 -37.97
CA LYS A 406 -12.24 -1.37 -37.81
C LYS A 406 -12.44 -1.73 -36.35
N VAL A 407 -13.69 -1.89 -35.90
CA VAL A 407 -14.01 -2.24 -34.53
C VAL A 407 -14.54 -3.69 -34.55
N PRO A 408 -13.68 -4.67 -34.24
CA PRO A 408 -14.07 -6.08 -34.29
C PRO A 408 -15.08 -6.46 -33.21
N LYS A 409 -15.85 -7.50 -33.45
CA LYS A 409 -16.68 -8.15 -32.43
C LYS A 409 -15.79 -8.81 -31.38
N VAL A 410 -16.27 -8.86 -30.13
CA VAL A 410 -15.54 -9.46 -29.01
C VAL A 410 -15.20 -10.94 -29.25
N GLU A 411 -16.07 -11.64 -29.95
CA GLU A 411 -15.95 -13.07 -30.27
C GLU A 411 -14.74 -13.39 -31.17
N LEU A 412 -14.27 -12.40 -31.93
CA LEU A 412 -13.13 -12.53 -32.85
C LEU A 412 -11.77 -12.22 -32.18
N LEU A 413 -11.76 -11.98 -30.89
CA LEU A 413 -10.58 -11.59 -30.15
C LEU A 413 -10.16 -12.66 -29.15
N ALA A 414 -8.89 -13.03 -29.17
CA ALA A 414 -8.30 -13.87 -28.15
C ALA A 414 -7.47 -13.01 -27.16
N PRO A 415 -7.46 -13.35 -25.87
CA PRO A 415 -6.53 -12.74 -24.94
C PRO A 415 -5.09 -13.07 -25.34
N TYR A 416 -4.19 -12.08 -25.20
CA TYR A 416 -2.77 -12.27 -25.42
C TYR A 416 -2.00 -12.48 -24.11
#